data_21d66a48e776aacb530db1b0bbf3f2b7
#
_entry.id   21d66a48e776aacb530db1b0bbf3f2b7
#
_cell.length_a   1.000
_cell.length_b   1.000
_cell.length_c   1.000
_cell.angle_alpha   90.00
_cell.angle_beta   90.00
_cell.angle_gamma   90.00
#
_symmetry.space_group_name_H-M   'P 1'
#
loop_
_entity.id
_entity.type
_entity.pdbx_description
1 polymer ?
#
loop_
_entity_poly.entity_id
_entity_poly.type
_entity_poly.pdbx_seq_one_letter_code
_entity_poly.pdbx_strand_id
1 'polypeptide(L)'
;TGFLVGTEGVIVIDTGSSRRYGEQMLAAIRRITPLPVVLTLNTHHHPDHFLGNQAFPPATLAALPDTIAALRSEGEGFNANMYRLNGDWMRDTEVVVPERALAAGRQRIGGRDVELRALGGHTVADLVVIDHDSGTVYAADLLFHDRTPTTPHADIARWLAALDTLEGLPARRWVPGHGEPATDLAPLRQTRDYLGWLAQTIRAGAESGQDMTELFQTPIPPRFAGLALVNEEFRRSVVHLFPAAERAVLEAARAKASR
;
A
#
# COMPACT_ATOMS: atom_id res chain seq x y z
N THR A 1 -4.83 -3.60 7.48
CA THR A 1 -5.32 -4.99 7.55
C THR A 1 -6.83 -5.03 7.82
N GLY A 2 -7.52 -6.08 7.36
CA GLY A 2 -8.94 -6.26 7.59
C GLY A 2 -9.42 -7.68 7.31
N PHE A 3 -10.70 -7.96 7.57
CA PHE A 3 -11.29 -9.22 7.16
C PHE A 3 -12.79 -9.08 6.88
N LEU A 4 -13.32 -9.96 6.04
CA LEU A 4 -14.72 -10.07 5.70
C LEU A 4 -15.26 -11.41 6.21
N VAL A 5 -16.35 -11.39 6.97
CA VAL A 5 -17.05 -12.60 7.39
C VAL A 5 -18.19 -12.85 6.41
N GLY A 6 -18.12 -13.94 5.68
CA GLY A 6 -19.20 -14.39 4.80
C GLY A 6 -20.04 -15.50 5.44
N THR A 7 -20.87 -16.14 4.63
CA THR A 7 -21.73 -17.26 5.08
C THR A 7 -21.01 -18.61 5.09
N GLU A 8 -19.89 -18.73 4.37
CA GLU A 8 -19.15 -19.99 4.15
C GLU A 8 -17.70 -19.91 4.64
N GLY A 9 -17.20 -18.70 4.99
CA GLY A 9 -15.83 -18.51 5.44
C GLY A 9 -15.43 -17.05 5.59
N VAL A 10 -14.17 -16.87 5.96
CA VAL A 10 -13.55 -15.56 6.20
C VAL A 10 -12.54 -15.27 5.11
N ILE A 11 -12.58 -14.05 4.56
CA ILE A 11 -11.55 -13.49 3.69
C ILE A 11 -10.71 -12.55 4.55
N VAL A 12 -9.42 -12.78 4.61
CA VAL A 12 -8.44 -11.91 5.30
C VAL A 12 -7.75 -11.03 4.27
N ILE A 13 -7.64 -9.74 4.56
CA ILE A 13 -7.01 -8.72 3.72
C ILE A 13 -5.80 -8.19 4.47
N ASP A 14 -4.62 -8.56 4.02
CA ASP A 14 -3.32 -8.35 4.65
C ASP A 14 -3.19 -8.96 6.06
N THR A 15 -1.99 -9.29 6.44
CA THR A 15 -1.73 -10.09 7.64
C THR A 15 -0.92 -9.35 8.70
N GLY A 16 -0.47 -8.13 8.38
CA GLY A 16 0.29 -7.29 9.30
C GLY A 16 1.80 -7.50 9.24
N SER A 17 2.49 -6.83 10.15
CA SER A 17 3.93 -6.57 10.09
C SER A 17 4.81 -7.66 10.73
N SER A 18 4.23 -8.71 11.31
CA SER A 18 4.98 -9.79 11.97
C SER A 18 4.12 -11.05 12.20
N ARG A 19 4.76 -12.19 12.47
CA ARG A 19 4.08 -13.39 12.96
C ARG A 19 3.13 -13.09 14.12
N ARG A 20 3.63 -12.38 15.12
CA ARG A 20 2.87 -12.03 16.33
C ARG A 20 1.61 -11.22 16.00
N TYR A 21 1.70 -10.29 15.03
CA TYR A 21 0.54 -9.53 14.55
C TYR A 21 -0.48 -10.44 13.88
N GLY A 22 -0.03 -11.31 12.97
CA GLY A 22 -0.90 -12.27 12.28
C GLY A 22 -1.61 -13.23 13.25
N GLU A 23 -0.91 -13.74 14.28
CA GLU A 23 -1.49 -14.59 15.33
C GLU A 23 -2.57 -13.84 16.12
N GLN A 24 -2.34 -12.59 16.48
CA GLN A 24 -3.32 -11.75 17.18
C GLN A 24 -4.55 -11.48 16.29
N MET A 25 -4.35 -11.20 15.01
CA MET A 25 -5.43 -11.02 14.05
C MET A 25 -6.26 -12.31 13.90
N LEU A 26 -5.63 -13.46 13.73
CA LEU A 26 -6.32 -14.74 13.64
C LEU A 26 -7.10 -15.05 14.94
N ALA A 27 -6.53 -14.75 16.09
CA ALA A 27 -7.23 -14.89 17.37
C ALA A 27 -8.45 -13.93 17.47
N ALA A 28 -8.34 -12.71 16.93
CA ALA A 28 -9.47 -11.77 16.86
C ALA A 28 -10.59 -12.29 15.95
N ILE A 29 -10.25 -12.83 14.78
CA ILE A 29 -11.21 -13.45 13.87
C ILE A 29 -11.97 -14.60 14.57
N ARG A 30 -11.26 -15.49 15.26
CA ARG A 30 -11.85 -16.63 15.96
C ARG A 30 -12.81 -16.24 17.10
N ARG A 31 -12.65 -15.05 17.68
CA ARG A 31 -13.62 -14.52 18.68
C ARG A 31 -14.91 -14.04 18.06
N ILE A 32 -14.88 -13.68 16.77
CA ILE A 32 -16.04 -13.14 16.04
C ILE A 32 -16.83 -14.25 15.34
N THR A 33 -16.11 -15.25 14.77
CA THR A 33 -16.76 -16.32 14.00
C THR A 33 -15.96 -17.63 14.10
N PRO A 34 -16.66 -18.80 14.16
CA PRO A 34 -16.03 -20.11 14.06
C PRO A 34 -15.74 -20.53 12.61
N LEU A 35 -16.17 -19.73 11.61
CA LEU A 35 -15.98 -20.08 10.21
C LEU A 35 -14.49 -20.12 9.83
N PRO A 36 -14.12 -21.02 8.89
CA PRO A 36 -12.73 -21.14 8.45
C PRO A 36 -12.28 -19.92 7.66
N VAL A 37 -10.99 -19.59 7.72
CA VAL A 37 -10.35 -18.69 6.76
C VAL A 37 -10.25 -19.44 5.42
N VAL A 38 -10.89 -18.90 4.38
CA VAL A 38 -10.92 -19.51 3.04
C VAL A 38 -10.04 -18.79 2.03
N LEU A 39 -9.68 -17.53 2.32
CA LEU A 39 -8.74 -16.74 1.54
C LEU A 39 -8.01 -15.77 2.47
N THR A 40 -6.69 -15.70 2.31
CA THR A 40 -5.82 -14.69 2.92
C THR A 40 -5.07 -14.02 1.77
N LEU A 41 -5.40 -12.79 1.48
CA LEU A 41 -4.77 -12.08 0.36
C LEU A 41 -3.81 -10.99 0.85
N ASN A 42 -2.67 -10.85 0.15
CA ASN A 42 -1.80 -9.70 0.30
C ASN A 42 -2.10 -8.70 -0.81
N THR A 43 -2.34 -7.45 -0.40
CA THR A 43 -2.68 -6.37 -1.32
C THR A 43 -1.48 -5.93 -2.14
N HIS A 44 -0.31 -5.89 -1.52
CA HIS A 44 0.98 -5.56 -2.14
C HIS A 44 2.15 -6.11 -1.31
N HIS A 45 3.39 -5.83 -1.69
CA HIS A 45 4.58 -6.50 -1.14
C HIS A 45 5.27 -5.77 0.03
N HIS A 46 4.70 -4.70 0.60
CA HIS A 46 5.32 -4.04 1.74
C HIS A 46 5.18 -4.84 3.04
N PRO A 47 6.19 -4.73 3.95
CA PRO A 47 6.35 -5.67 5.06
C PRO A 47 5.22 -5.67 6.08
N ASP A 48 4.54 -4.55 6.27
CA ASP A 48 3.43 -4.41 7.20
C ASP A 48 2.10 -4.98 6.67
N HIS A 49 2.12 -5.57 5.46
CA HIS A 49 0.97 -6.22 4.82
C HIS A 49 1.10 -7.74 4.73
N PHE A 50 2.33 -8.31 4.76
CA PHE A 50 2.50 -9.75 4.51
C PHE A 50 3.31 -10.52 5.56
N LEU A 51 4.08 -9.87 6.44
CA LEU A 51 4.94 -10.58 7.39
C LEU A 51 4.18 -11.38 8.46
N GLY A 52 2.87 -11.21 8.55
CA GLY A 52 2.00 -12.07 9.35
C GLY A 52 1.49 -13.33 8.64
N ASN A 53 1.85 -13.57 7.37
CA ASN A 53 1.36 -14.69 6.55
C ASN A 53 1.52 -16.06 7.23
N GLN A 54 2.63 -16.28 7.94
CA GLN A 54 2.93 -17.55 8.60
C GLN A 54 1.89 -17.96 9.67
N ALA A 55 1.06 -17.02 10.15
CA ALA A 55 -0.02 -17.33 11.09
C ALA A 55 -1.27 -17.95 10.43
N PHE A 56 -1.36 -17.88 9.11
CA PHE A 56 -2.53 -18.33 8.33
C PHE A 56 -2.24 -19.63 7.58
N PRO A 57 -3.27 -20.45 7.27
CA PRO A 57 -3.06 -21.68 6.52
C PRO A 57 -2.43 -21.38 5.14
N PRO A 58 -1.30 -22.02 4.79
CA PRO A 58 -0.58 -21.70 3.52
C PRO A 58 -1.46 -21.83 2.27
N ALA A 59 -2.36 -22.81 2.24
CA ALA A 59 -3.28 -23.03 1.12
C ALA A 59 -4.28 -21.88 0.89
N THR A 60 -4.46 -21.00 1.88
CA THR A 60 -5.35 -19.82 1.76
C THR A 60 -4.63 -18.58 1.25
N LEU A 61 -3.27 -18.55 1.32
CA LEU A 61 -2.48 -17.40 0.94
C LEU A 61 -2.51 -17.16 -0.57
N ALA A 62 -2.77 -15.93 -0.96
CA ALA A 62 -2.85 -15.54 -2.36
C ALA A 62 -2.46 -14.06 -2.57
N ALA A 63 -1.93 -13.72 -3.74
CA ALA A 63 -1.64 -12.33 -4.13
C ALA A 63 -1.65 -12.20 -5.66
N LEU A 64 -1.55 -10.96 -6.17
CA LEU A 64 -1.33 -10.74 -7.60
C LEU A 64 0.03 -11.33 -8.05
N PRO A 65 0.18 -11.80 -9.30
CA PRO A 65 1.44 -12.38 -9.79
C PRO A 65 2.66 -11.50 -9.56
N ASP A 66 2.56 -10.20 -9.84
CA ASP A 66 3.68 -9.25 -9.65
C ASP A 66 3.99 -9.01 -8.16
N THR A 67 2.97 -9.03 -7.29
CA THR A 67 3.16 -9.00 -5.84
C THR A 67 3.92 -10.25 -5.37
N ILE A 68 3.57 -11.44 -5.86
CA ILE A 68 4.29 -12.70 -5.54
C ILE A 68 5.75 -12.62 -5.99
N ALA A 69 6.00 -12.10 -7.20
CA ALA A 69 7.35 -11.93 -7.72
C ALA A 69 8.18 -10.96 -6.85
N ALA A 70 7.60 -9.83 -6.45
CA ALA A 70 8.25 -8.86 -5.58
C ALA A 70 8.52 -9.44 -4.18
N LEU A 71 7.58 -10.18 -3.59
CA LEU A 71 7.77 -10.87 -2.30
C LEU A 71 8.92 -11.88 -2.34
N ARG A 72 9.08 -12.62 -3.43
CA ARG A 72 10.23 -13.55 -3.61
C ARG A 72 11.57 -12.82 -3.71
N SER A 73 11.58 -11.64 -4.32
CA SER A 73 12.79 -10.85 -4.53
C SER A 73 13.21 -10.06 -3.29
N GLU A 74 12.26 -9.47 -2.57
CA GLU A 74 12.51 -8.43 -1.56
C GLU A 74 12.11 -8.83 -0.14
N GLY A 75 11.29 -9.87 0.01
CA GLY A 75 10.66 -10.24 1.28
C GLY A 75 11.65 -10.45 2.43
N GLU A 76 12.77 -11.14 2.19
CA GLU A 76 13.80 -11.36 3.21
C GLU A 76 14.51 -10.06 3.59
N GLY A 77 14.75 -9.18 2.64
CA GLY A 77 15.30 -7.85 2.91
C GLY A 77 14.36 -7.01 3.79
N PHE A 78 13.06 -7.06 3.53
CA PHE A 78 12.06 -6.41 4.37
C PHE A 78 12.02 -7.00 5.78
N ASN A 79 12.02 -8.34 5.92
CA ASN A 79 12.02 -9.00 7.22
C ASN A 79 13.24 -8.60 8.06
N ALA A 80 14.43 -8.65 7.46
CA ALA A 80 15.66 -8.23 8.12
C ALA A 80 15.63 -6.75 8.55
N ASN A 81 15.09 -5.86 7.70
CA ASN A 81 14.95 -4.44 8.04
C ASN A 81 13.92 -4.22 9.16
N MET A 82 12.79 -4.90 9.13
CA MET A 82 11.77 -4.82 10.18
C MET A 82 12.31 -5.34 11.51
N TYR A 83 13.12 -6.41 11.51
CA TYR A 83 13.78 -6.91 12.72
C TYR A 83 14.75 -5.85 13.30
N ARG A 84 15.54 -5.20 12.44
CA ARG A 84 16.44 -4.12 12.87
C ARG A 84 15.69 -2.94 13.52
N LEU A 85 14.48 -2.62 13.02
CA LEU A 85 13.68 -1.49 13.51
C LEU A 85 12.87 -1.83 14.76
N ASN A 86 12.32 -3.05 14.85
CA ASN A 86 11.32 -3.42 15.85
C ASN A 86 11.80 -4.50 16.84
N GLY A 87 13.02 -5.05 16.65
CA GLY A 87 13.64 -6.00 17.58
C GLY A 87 12.75 -7.22 17.86
N ASP A 88 12.56 -7.52 19.13
CA ASP A 88 11.83 -8.71 19.61
C ASP A 88 10.37 -8.81 19.16
N TRP A 89 9.78 -7.73 18.66
CA TRP A 89 8.44 -7.80 18.04
C TRP A 89 8.44 -8.68 16.79
N MET A 90 9.59 -8.79 16.12
CA MET A 90 9.80 -9.59 14.92
C MET A 90 10.29 -11.01 15.18
N ARG A 91 10.46 -11.39 16.46
CA ARG A 91 10.98 -12.71 16.82
C ARG A 91 10.19 -13.83 16.15
N ASP A 92 10.90 -14.80 15.56
CA ASP A 92 10.36 -15.95 14.84
C ASP A 92 9.46 -15.58 13.65
N THR A 93 9.55 -14.35 13.14
CA THR A 93 8.86 -13.95 11.92
C THR A 93 9.65 -14.42 10.70
N GLU A 94 9.01 -15.21 9.86
CA GLU A 94 9.54 -15.76 8.61
C GLU A 94 8.76 -15.23 7.42
N VAL A 95 9.43 -15.13 6.27
CA VAL A 95 8.79 -14.75 5.01
C VAL A 95 8.05 -15.95 4.43
N VAL A 96 6.73 -15.87 4.39
CA VAL A 96 5.88 -16.88 3.72
C VAL A 96 5.24 -16.24 2.49
N VAL A 97 5.76 -16.60 1.31
CA VAL A 97 5.28 -16.07 0.04
C VAL A 97 4.05 -16.86 -0.41
N PRO A 98 2.95 -16.19 -0.81
CA PRO A 98 1.81 -16.88 -1.42
C PRO A 98 2.21 -17.64 -2.68
N GLU A 99 1.69 -18.87 -2.84
CA GLU A 99 1.87 -19.64 -4.08
C GLU A 99 0.72 -19.43 -5.07
N ARG A 100 -0.46 -19.09 -4.54
CA ARG A 100 -1.67 -18.92 -5.36
C ARG A 100 -1.73 -17.52 -5.96
N ALA A 101 -1.72 -17.44 -7.29
CA ALA A 101 -1.95 -16.19 -8.01
C ALA A 101 -3.45 -15.84 -8.04
N LEU A 102 -3.77 -14.57 -7.74
CA LEU A 102 -5.10 -14.00 -7.86
C LEU A 102 -5.30 -13.44 -9.27
N ALA A 103 -6.49 -13.66 -9.82
CA ALA A 103 -6.97 -12.98 -11.02
C ALA A 103 -7.92 -11.84 -10.59
N ALA A 104 -7.82 -10.69 -11.28
CA ALA A 104 -8.78 -9.61 -11.16
C ALA A 104 -10.16 -10.05 -11.66
N GLY A 105 -11.20 -9.45 -11.08
CA GLY A 105 -12.59 -9.70 -11.46
C GLY A 105 -13.53 -9.89 -10.27
N ARG A 106 -14.82 -9.91 -10.57
CA ARG A 106 -15.88 -10.13 -9.58
C ARG A 106 -16.12 -11.62 -9.42
N GLN A 107 -16.22 -12.06 -8.16
CA GLN A 107 -16.36 -13.47 -7.83
C GLN A 107 -17.01 -13.64 -6.45
N ARG A 108 -17.56 -14.82 -6.19
CA ARG A 108 -18.09 -15.19 -4.88
C ARG A 108 -17.04 -15.98 -4.10
N ILE A 109 -16.64 -15.46 -2.93
CA ILE A 109 -15.64 -16.08 -2.05
C ILE A 109 -16.18 -16.13 -0.63
N GLY A 110 -16.13 -17.29 0.01
CA GLY A 110 -16.61 -17.46 1.40
C GLY A 110 -18.06 -17.06 1.61
N GLY A 111 -18.87 -17.05 0.54
CA GLY A 111 -20.25 -16.59 0.57
C GLY A 111 -20.44 -15.07 0.38
N ARG A 112 -19.37 -14.30 0.12
CA ARG A 112 -19.40 -12.84 -0.17
C ARG A 112 -19.26 -12.57 -1.67
N ASP A 113 -19.94 -11.53 -2.15
CA ASP A 113 -19.78 -11.00 -3.51
C ASP A 113 -18.67 -9.96 -3.52
N VAL A 114 -17.49 -10.34 -3.96
CA VAL A 114 -16.29 -9.48 -3.96
C VAL A 114 -15.74 -9.27 -5.37
N GLU A 115 -15.20 -8.09 -5.61
CA GLU A 115 -14.43 -7.78 -6.80
C GLU A 115 -12.97 -7.52 -6.42
N LEU A 116 -12.06 -8.21 -7.08
CA LEU A 116 -10.62 -8.01 -6.98
C LEU A 116 -10.19 -7.13 -8.15
N ARG A 117 -9.63 -5.95 -7.86
CA ARG A 117 -9.18 -5.02 -8.88
C ARG A 117 -7.68 -4.79 -8.77
N ALA A 118 -6.96 -5.19 -9.81
CA ALA A 118 -5.52 -4.97 -9.91
C ALA A 118 -5.27 -3.54 -10.41
N LEU A 119 -4.61 -2.75 -9.59
CA LEU A 119 -4.14 -1.40 -9.89
C LEU A 119 -2.62 -1.35 -9.69
N GLY A 120 -2.08 -0.17 -9.43
CA GLY A 120 -0.67 0.02 -9.10
C GLY A 120 -0.36 1.50 -8.97
N GLY A 121 0.85 1.80 -8.55
CA GLY A 121 1.30 3.16 -8.38
C GLY A 121 1.91 3.40 -7.01
N HIS A 122 1.36 2.84 -5.94
CA HIS A 122 2.06 2.77 -4.66
C HIS A 122 3.18 1.71 -4.75
N THR A 123 2.86 0.58 -5.39
CA THR A 123 3.83 -0.43 -5.81
C THR A 123 3.59 -0.86 -7.27
N VAL A 124 4.37 -1.85 -7.73
CA VAL A 124 4.20 -2.43 -9.07
C VAL A 124 2.82 -3.04 -9.29
N ALA A 125 2.20 -3.57 -8.23
CA ALA A 125 0.87 -4.16 -8.23
C ALA A 125 0.20 -3.97 -6.87
N ASP A 126 -0.90 -3.24 -6.87
CA ASP A 126 -1.72 -2.94 -5.70
C ASP A 126 -3.11 -3.51 -5.90
N LEU A 127 -3.52 -4.43 -5.01
CA LEU A 127 -4.81 -5.08 -5.06
C LEU A 127 -5.84 -4.30 -4.24
N VAL A 128 -6.92 -3.90 -4.89
CA VAL A 128 -8.10 -3.33 -4.25
C VAL A 128 -9.17 -4.42 -4.12
N VAL A 129 -9.78 -4.51 -2.94
CA VAL A 129 -10.89 -5.44 -2.69
C VAL A 129 -12.17 -4.66 -2.49
N ILE A 130 -13.16 -4.92 -3.33
CA ILE A 130 -14.48 -4.30 -3.27
C ILE A 130 -15.47 -5.34 -2.76
N ASP A 131 -16.02 -5.11 -1.59
CA ASP A 131 -17.11 -5.93 -1.05
C ASP A 131 -18.46 -5.32 -1.45
N HIS A 132 -19.09 -5.93 -2.44
CA HIS A 132 -20.36 -5.44 -2.99
C HIS A 132 -21.53 -5.60 -2.00
N ASP A 133 -21.46 -6.56 -1.08
CA ASP A 133 -22.53 -6.78 -0.10
C ASP A 133 -22.62 -5.63 0.92
N SER A 134 -21.49 -5.05 1.33
CA SER A 134 -21.46 -3.91 2.26
C SER A 134 -21.23 -2.56 1.58
N GLY A 135 -20.74 -2.56 0.34
CA GLY A 135 -20.27 -1.36 -0.35
C GLY A 135 -18.95 -0.83 0.23
N THR A 136 -18.12 -1.70 0.81
CA THR A 136 -16.82 -1.32 1.37
C THR A 136 -15.72 -1.56 0.36
N VAL A 137 -14.84 -0.58 0.18
CA VAL A 137 -13.64 -0.66 -0.66
C VAL A 137 -12.40 -0.66 0.24
N TYR A 138 -11.66 -1.75 0.22
CA TYR A 138 -10.33 -1.87 0.84
C TYR A 138 -9.30 -1.48 -0.22
N ALA A 139 -8.80 -0.27 -0.13
CA ALA A 139 -7.91 0.31 -1.13
C ALA A 139 -6.42 0.13 -0.80
N ALA A 140 -6.11 -0.49 0.34
CA ALA A 140 -4.74 -0.65 0.84
C ALA A 140 -3.96 0.68 0.76
N ASP A 141 -2.67 0.62 0.44
CA ASP A 141 -1.79 1.78 0.41
C ASP A 141 -1.93 2.67 -0.83
N LEU A 142 -2.96 2.42 -1.65
CA LEU A 142 -3.42 3.44 -2.59
C LEU A 142 -4.11 4.60 -1.87
N LEU A 143 -4.61 4.39 -0.63
CA LEU A 143 -5.20 5.43 0.22
C LEU A 143 -4.52 5.51 1.58
N PHE A 144 -4.22 6.73 2.00
CA PHE A 144 -3.76 7.10 3.33
C PHE A 144 -4.74 8.11 3.94
N HIS A 145 -4.98 8.01 5.25
CA HIS A 145 -5.88 8.91 5.96
C HIS A 145 -5.21 9.40 7.25
N ASP A 146 -5.09 10.72 7.41
CA ASP A 146 -4.39 11.40 8.51
C ASP A 146 -2.92 10.97 8.69
N ARG A 147 -2.37 10.32 7.69
CA ARG A 147 -0.97 9.89 7.60
C ARG A 147 -0.41 10.21 6.22
N THR A 148 0.88 10.53 6.18
CA THR A 148 1.61 10.82 4.94
C THR A 148 1.85 9.54 4.15
N PRO A 149 1.54 9.52 2.84
CA PRO A 149 1.88 8.41 1.95
C PRO A 149 3.37 8.08 1.92
N THR A 150 3.71 6.80 1.90
CA THR A 150 5.07 6.29 1.71
C THR A 150 5.35 6.02 0.23
N THR A 151 6.59 6.18 -0.23
CA THR A 151 6.88 6.19 -1.67
C THR A 151 8.08 5.35 -2.12
N PRO A 152 8.53 4.29 -1.40
CA PRO A 152 9.78 3.60 -1.76
C PRO A 152 9.73 2.95 -3.16
N HIS A 153 8.56 2.53 -3.62
CA HIS A 153 8.36 1.87 -4.92
C HIS A 153 7.34 2.59 -5.80
N ALA A 154 7.05 3.87 -5.47
CA ALA A 154 5.95 4.60 -6.09
C ALA A 154 6.27 5.07 -7.52
N ASP A 155 5.30 4.85 -8.40
CA ASP A 155 5.09 5.61 -9.63
C ASP A 155 3.94 6.60 -9.37
N ILE A 156 4.26 7.86 -9.13
CA ILE A 156 3.26 8.87 -8.73
C ILE A 156 2.22 9.10 -9.82
N ALA A 157 2.62 9.08 -11.10
CA ALA A 157 1.67 9.28 -12.20
C ALA A 157 0.66 8.13 -12.29
N ARG A 158 1.13 6.90 -12.17
CA ARG A 158 0.29 5.71 -12.13
C ARG A 158 -0.60 5.68 -10.89
N TRP A 159 -0.07 6.13 -9.74
CA TRP A 159 -0.84 6.22 -8.50
C TRP A 159 -1.99 7.23 -8.61
N LEU A 160 -1.74 8.41 -9.16
CA LEU A 160 -2.80 9.40 -9.41
C LEU A 160 -3.88 8.85 -10.35
N ALA A 161 -3.51 8.12 -11.41
CA ALA A 161 -4.47 7.45 -12.29
C ALA A 161 -5.27 6.34 -11.57
N ALA A 162 -4.64 5.62 -10.62
CA ALA A 162 -5.35 4.67 -9.78
C ALA A 162 -6.38 5.37 -8.87
N LEU A 163 -6.04 6.55 -8.32
CA LEU A 163 -7.00 7.35 -7.54
C LEU A 163 -8.18 7.84 -8.40
N ASP A 164 -7.98 8.18 -9.68
CA ASP A 164 -9.08 8.51 -10.59
C ASP A 164 -10.03 7.31 -10.78
N THR A 165 -9.47 6.10 -10.88
CA THR A 165 -10.24 4.86 -10.96
C THR A 165 -11.05 4.61 -9.68
N LEU A 166 -10.44 4.83 -8.51
CA LEU A 166 -11.13 4.66 -7.22
C LEU A 166 -12.26 5.67 -7.04
N GLU A 167 -12.06 6.92 -7.42
CA GLU A 167 -13.06 7.99 -7.27
C GLU A 167 -14.38 7.67 -7.98
N GLY A 168 -14.32 6.92 -9.08
CA GLY A 168 -15.51 6.48 -9.82
C GLY A 168 -16.27 5.31 -9.19
N LEU A 169 -15.81 4.74 -8.07
CA LEU A 169 -16.48 3.59 -7.44
C LEU A 169 -17.65 4.03 -6.55
N PRO A 170 -18.77 3.29 -6.58
CA PRO A 170 -19.93 3.57 -5.72
C PRO A 170 -19.71 3.02 -4.30
N ALA A 171 -18.66 3.50 -3.62
CA ALA A 171 -18.31 3.05 -2.28
C ALA A 171 -19.15 3.74 -1.20
N ARG A 172 -19.59 2.97 -0.19
CA ARG A 172 -20.19 3.48 1.04
C ARG A 172 -19.16 3.69 2.14
N ARG A 173 -18.03 2.97 2.06
CA ARG A 173 -16.93 3.04 3.03
C ARG A 173 -15.61 2.78 2.31
N TRP A 174 -14.62 3.56 2.70
CA TRP A 174 -13.23 3.44 2.28
C TRP A 174 -12.38 2.95 3.42
N VAL A 175 -11.61 1.89 3.21
CA VAL A 175 -10.61 1.40 4.16
C VAL A 175 -9.24 1.65 3.53
N PRO A 176 -8.50 2.65 4.04
CA PRO A 176 -7.13 2.92 3.60
C PRO A 176 -6.19 1.84 4.15
N GLY A 177 -4.98 1.77 3.61
CA GLY A 177 -3.91 0.94 4.18
C GLY A 177 -3.49 1.45 5.56
N HIS A 178 -3.41 2.76 5.70
CA HIS A 178 -3.07 3.45 6.94
C HIS A 178 -4.08 4.57 7.27
N GLY A 179 -4.49 4.62 8.52
CA GLY A 179 -5.47 5.57 9.05
C GLY A 179 -6.86 4.98 9.20
N GLU A 180 -7.79 5.81 9.70
CA GLU A 180 -9.14 5.37 10.01
C GLU A 180 -10.00 5.23 8.73
N PRO A 181 -10.92 4.25 8.69
CA PRO A 181 -11.90 4.15 7.62
C PRO A 181 -12.78 5.41 7.52
N ALA A 182 -13.21 5.74 6.31
CA ALA A 182 -14.06 6.90 6.04
C ALA A 182 -15.30 6.51 5.23
N THR A 183 -16.37 7.31 5.35
CA THR A 183 -17.61 7.15 4.59
C THR A 183 -17.74 8.17 3.45
N ASP A 184 -16.69 8.97 3.26
CA ASP A 184 -16.58 9.95 2.19
C ASP A 184 -15.24 9.82 1.47
N LEU A 185 -14.96 10.73 0.53
CA LEU A 185 -13.74 10.74 -0.27
C LEU A 185 -12.55 11.45 0.42
N ALA A 186 -12.58 11.69 1.73
CA ALA A 186 -11.50 12.40 2.43
C ALA A 186 -10.14 11.71 2.26
N PRO A 187 -9.98 10.37 2.46
CA PRO A 187 -8.70 9.70 2.27
C PRO A 187 -8.17 9.83 0.83
N LEU A 188 -9.07 9.76 -0.15
CA LEU A 188 -8.71 9.85 -1.57
C LEU A 188 -8.22 11.26 -1.92
N ARG A 189 -8.98 12.29 -1.50
CA ARG A 189 -8.59 13.70 -1.71
C ARG A 189 -7.27 14.02 -1.03
N GLN A 190 -7.11 13.62 0.24
CA GLN A 190 -5.89 13.85 1.00
C GLN A 190 -4.66 13.21 0.33
N THR A 191 -4.77 11.93 -0.07
CA THR A 191 -3.69 11.22 -0.75
C THR A 191 -3.35 11.90 -2.08
N ARG A 192 -4.34 12.24 -2.90
CA ARG A 192 -4.17 12.94 -4.18
C ARG A 192 -3.48 14.28 -4.02
N ASP A 193 -3.95 15.10 -3.08
CA ASP A 193 -3.41 16.45 -2.85
C ASP A 193 -1.95 16.39 -2.40
N TYR A 194 -1.61 15.44 -1.51
CA TYR A 194 -0.24 15.27 -1.07
C TYR A 194 0.67 14.79 -2.20
N LEU A 195 0.27 13.76 -2.95
CA LEU A 195 1.06 13.23 -4.08
C LEU A 195 1.26 14.27 -5.18
N GLY A 196 0.24 15.06 -5.48
CA GLY A 196 0.34 16.16 -6.45
C GLY A 196 1.33 17.23 -6.02
N TRP A 197 1.28 17.67 -4.77
CA TRP A 197 2.25 18.60 -4.20
C TRP A 197 3.66 18.01 -4.19
N LEU A 198 3.83 16.78 -3.75
CA LEU A 198 5.12 16.09 -3.68
C LEU A 198 5.78 16.01 -5.08
N ALA A 199 5.03 15.54 -6.08
CA ALA A 199 5.52 15.44 -7.45
C ALA A 199 5.94 16.80 -8.02
N GLN A 200 5.13 17.84 -7.79
CA GLN A 200 5.45 19.19 -8.22
C GLN A 200 6.71 19.74 -7.53
N THR A 201 6.83 19.54 -6.23
CA THR A 201 7.97 20.00 -5.42
C THR A 201 9.27 19.36 -5.89
N ILE A 202 9.29 18.03 -6.05
CA ILE A 202 10.47 17.29 -6.49
C ILE A 202 10.88 17.70 -7.89
N ARG A 203 9.92 17.82 -8.82
CA ARG A 203 10.20 18.26 -10.19
C ARG A 203 10.76 19.69 -10.23
N ALA A 204 10.13 20.62 -9.53
CA ALA A 204 10.59 22.02 -9.49
C ALA A 204 12.00 22.13 -8.90
N GLY A 205 12.33 21.37 -7.86
CA GLY A 205 13.68 21.30 -7.30
C GLY A 205 14.69 20.80 -8.32
N ALA A 206 14.41 19.71 -9.02
CA ALA A 206 15.28 19.20 -10.06
C ALA A 206 15.46 20.20 -11.23
N GLU A 207 14.40 20.84 -11.69
CA GLU A 207 14.43 21.86 -12.76
C GLU A 207 15.23 23.11 -12.37
N SER A 208 15.22 23.47 -11.09
CA SER A 208 15.99 24.62 -10.57
C SER A 208 17.45 24.27 -10.18
N GLY A 209 17.84 23.00 -10.30
CA GLY A 209 19.19 22.53 -9.97
C GLY A 209 19.45 22.40 -8.47
N GLN A 210 18.40 22.28 -7.65
CA GLN A 210 18.56 21.97 -6.22
C GLN A 210 19.04 20.53 -6.03
N ASP A 211 19.83 20.31 -4.99
CA ASP A 211 20.15 18.97 -4.51
C ASP A 211 19.12 18.44 -3.50
N MET A 212 19.26 17.15 -3.10
CA MET A 212 18.35 16.53 -2.13
C MET A 212 18.41 17.22 -0.77
N THR A 213 19.57 17.74 -0.36
CA THR A 213 19.77 18.40 0.95
C THR A 213 19.01 19.72 1.00
N GLU A 214 19.03 20.46 -0.09
CA GLU A 214 18.27 21.70 -0.25
C GLU A 214 16.78 21.41 -0.28
N LEU A 215 16.33 20.35 -0.99
CA LEU A 215 14.94 19.91 -1.02
C LEU A 215 14.42 19.49 0.36
N PHE A 216 15.25 18.89 1.23
CA PHE A 216 14.84 18.54 2.60
C PHE A 216 14.44 19.76 3.43
N GLN A 217 14.85 20.97 3.04
CA GLN A 217 14.49 22.22 3.72
C GLN A 217 13.19 22.84 3.18
N THR A 218 12.55 22.23 2.18
CA THR A 218 11.29 22.73 1.64
C THR A 218 10.22 22.76 2.73
N PRO A 219 9.58 23.90 2.99
CA PRO A 219 8.54 23.99 4.00
C PRO A 219 7.33 23.12 3.62
N ILE A 220 6.87 22.33 4.59
CA ILE A 220 5.63 21.56 4.43
C ILE A 220 4.44 22.53 4.46
N PRO A 221 3.57 22.53 3.44
CA PRO A 221 2.38 23.38 3.42
C PRO A 221 1.49 23.15 4.66
N PRO A 222 0.89 24.20 5.24
CA PRO A 222 0.05 24.09 6.44
C PRO A 222 -1.06 23.03 6.33
N ARG A 223 -1.62 22.82 5.13
CA ARG A 223 -2.66 21.81 4.89
C ARG A 223 -2.19 20.36 5.11
N PHE A 224 -0.88 20.11 5.12
CA PHE A 224 -0.29 18.78 5.36
C PHE A 224 0.40 18.67 6.71
N ALA A 225 0.56 19.77 7.45
CA ALA A 225 1.33 19.78 8.69
C ALA A 225 0.72 18.87 9.79
N GLY A 226 -0.57 18.56 9.70
CA GLY A 226 -1.26 17.64 10.62
C GLY A 226 -1.14 16.17 10.27
N LEU A 227 -0.58 15.81 9.12
CA LEU A 227 -0.42 14.42 8.72
C LEU A 227 0.67 13.75 9.58
N ALA A 228 0.38 12.56 10.08
CA ALA A 228 1.37 11.79 10.83
C ALA A 228 2.61 11.52 9.96
N LEU A 229 3.80 11.65 10.55
CA LEU A 229 5.11 11.39 9.94
C LEU A 229 5.44 12.26 8.71
N VAL A 230 4.83 13.45 8.56
CA VAL A 230 4.97 14.24 7.33
C VAL A 230 6.43 14.64 7.03
N ASN A 231 7.20 15.01 8.03
CA ASN A 231 8.59 15.42 7.82
C ASN A 231 9.50 14.23 7.45
N GLU A 232 9.30 13.10 8.11
CA GLU A 232 10.05 11.88 7.89
C GLU A 232 9.75 11.30 6.48
N GLU A 233 8.47 11.17 6.15
CA GLU A 233 8.05 10.60 4.87
C GLU A 233 8.33 11.56 3.71
N PHE A 234 8.27 12.87 3.91
CA PHE A 234 8.70 13.81 2.88
C PHE A 234 10.18 13.63 2.52
N ARG A 235 11.06 13.56 3.53
CA ARG A 235 12.50 13.34 3.29
C ARG A 235 12.76 11.98 2.65
N ARG A 236 12.09 10.93 3.09
CA ARG A 236 12.19 9.61 2.46
C ARG A 236 11.71 9.65 1.01
N SER A 237 10.62 10.34 0.73
CA SER A 237 10.09 10.52 -0.62
C SER A 237 11.06 11.26 -1.53
N VAL A 238 11.74 12.30 -1.03
CA VAL A 238 12.81 12.97 -1.78
C VAL A 238 13.92 11.98 -2.15
N VAL A 239 14.39 11.17 -1.19
CA VAL A 239 15.43 10.16 -1.46
C VAL A 239 15.00 9.16 -2.54
N HIS A 240 13.75 8.73 -2.53
CA HIS A 240 13.27 7.72 -3.47
C HIS A 240 12.99 8.29 -4.87
N LEU A 241 12.43 9.50 -4.95
CA LEU A 241 11.87 10.03 -6.20
C LEU A 241 12.80 11.02 -6.91
N PHE A 242 13.60 11.80 -6.17
CA PHE A 242 14.44 12.85 -6.73
C PHE A 242 15.47 12.35 -7.76
N PRO A 243 16.17 11.20 -7.56
CA PRO A 243 17.14 10.73 -8.54
C PRO A 243 16.55 10.46 -9.93
N ALA A 244 15.29 10.06 -10.01
CA ALA A 244 14.60 9.87 -11.28
C ALA A 244 14.23 11.21 -11.92
N ALA A 245 13.75 12.16 -11.13
CA ALA A 245 13.40 13.50 -11.60
C ALA A 245 14.63 14.25 -12.11
N GLU A 246 15.75 14.20 -11.41
CA GLU A 246 17.02 14.80 -11.82
C GLU A 246 17.53 14.23 -13.15
N ARG A 247 17.52 12.90 -13.28
CA ARG A 247 17.89 12.24 -14.56
C ARG A 247 17.04 12.72 -15.71
N ALA A 248 15.73 12.81 -15.53
CA ALA A 248 14.80 13.27 -16.57
C ALA A 248 15.10 14.71 -17.02
N VAL A 249 15.43 15.61 -16.08
CA VAL A 249 15.84 16.99 -16.39
C VAL A 249 17.14 17.03 -17.18
N LEU A 250 18.14 16.27 -16.76
CA LEU A 250 19.46 16.20 -17.44
C LEU A 250 19.33 15.62 -18.85
N GLU A 251 18.53 14.59 -19.06
CA GLU A 251 18.26 14.01 -20.37
C GLU A 251 17.56 14.99 -21.29
N ALA A 252 16.55 15.72 -20.77
CA ALA A 252 15.87 16.76 -21.53
C ALA A 252 16.80 17.91 -21.94
N ALA A 253 17.72 18.32 -21.06
CA ALA A 253 18.71 19.35 -21.35
C ALA A 253 19.70 18.91 -22.46
N ARG A 254 20.20 17.65 -22.37
CA ARG A 254 21.08 17.07 -23.41
C ARG A 254 20.40 16.99 -24.78
N ALA A 255 19.12 16.56 -24.80
CA ALA A 255 18.36 16.50 -26.04
C ALA A 255 18.13 17.87 -26.71
N LYS A 256 18.02 18.94 -25.89
CA LYS A 256 17.94 20.33 -26.41
C LYS A 256 19.27 20.84 -26.93
N ALA A 257 20.39 20.48 -26.30
CA ALA A 257 21.73 20.91 -26.72
C ALA A 257 22.22 20.21 -28.00
N SER A 258 21.62 19.08 -28.35
CA SER A 258 21.96 18.28 -29.54
C SER A 258 21.16 18.67 -30.80
N ARG A 259 20.27 19.65 -30.69
CA ARG A 259 19.45 20.23 -31.80
C ARG A 259 20.01 21.57 -32.23
#